data_4282618fe16710a68336906dfa391dda
#
_entry.id   4282618fe16710a68336906dfa391dda
#
_cell.length_a   1.000
_cell.length_b   1.000
_cell.length_c   1.000
_cell.angle_alpha   90.00
_cell.angle_beta   90.00
_cell.angle_gamma   90.00
#
_symmetry.space_group_name_H-M   'P 1'
#
loop_
_entity.id
_entity.type
_entity.pdbx_description
1 polymer ?
#
loop_
_entity_poly.entity_id
_entity_poly.type
_entity_poly.pdbx_seq_one_letter_code
_entity_poly.pdbx_strand_id
1 'polypeptide(L)'
;MKQSNNKKSRDVTAFLYERLSRDDNLEGESYSIGNQKKLLAKVAKEKGYTNLVHFLDDGISGVTMDRPGFVEMIRQLEQGKAAAVFVKDLSRLGRNYIEVGRLTEEFFPDHDIRLVAVSDNIDTAEGENELAPIRNLFNEWYARDISKKRRISNKIKGNAGEPMGQPPYGYIKNPDDPKHWIVDDEAAQVVRRVYSMTLEGFGTEQIATQLEKDGVLTPRAYWLTKGIKRPGKGKQQPPTKWNSSTITKILSLQEYCGDILNFKTYSKSYKNKKRIDNDRENWVVFQNVHEAIIERAVYEQVQQKRGKIRKRRTNNGEHNMFSGLLVCADCGSNLHFHFNQGNPEIKYFNC
;
A
#
# COMPACT_ATOMS: atom_id res chain seq x y z
N MET A 1 53.24 -7.21 -20.69
CA MET A 1 52.92 -6.72 -22.07
C MET A 1 51.55 -7.15 -22.61
N LYS A 2 51.03 -8.36 -22.31
CA LYS A 2 49.65 -8.77 -22.79
C LYS A 2 48.48 -7.98 -22.18
N GLN A 3 48.58 -7.53 -20.94
CA GLN A 3 47.49 -6.77 -20.29
C GLN A 3 47.32 -5.34 -20.83
N SER A 4 48.43 -4.64 -21.20
CA SER A 4 48.35 -3.27 -21.76
C SER A 4 47.76 -3.24 -23.17
N ASN A 5 48.02 -4.25 -23.99
CA ASN A 5 47.42 -4.34 -25.32
C ASN A 5 45.95 -4.66 -25.32
N ASN A 6 45.49 -5.48 -24.36
CA ASN A 6 44.05 -5.81 -24.19
C ASN A 6 43.27 -4.58 -23.73
N LYS A 7 43.82 -3.74 -22.83
CA LYS A 7 43.17 -2.52 -22.37
C LYS A 7 43.00 -1.49 -23.49
N LYS A 8 44.06 -1.26 -24.30
CA LYS A 8 44.00 -0.36 -25.47
C LYS A 8 42.99 -0.83 -26.53
N SER A 9 42.85 -2.16 -26.74
CA SER A 9 41.89 -2.70 -27.69
C SER A 9 40.44 -2.56 -27.14
N ARG A 10 40.24 -2.73 -25.84
CA ARG A 10 38.94 -2.53 -25.20
C ARG A 10 38.45 -1.10 -25.35
N ASP A 11 39.31 -0.13 -25.06
CA ASP A 11 38.97 1.31 -25.00
C ASP A 11 38.51 1.88 -26.35
N VAL A 12 38.86 1.25 -27.46
CA VAL A 12 38.44 1.63 -28.82
C VAL A 12 37.34 0.75 -29.38
N THR A 13 36.86 -0.26 -28.63
CA THR A 13 35.82 -1.21 -29.06
C THR A 13 34.45 -0.78 -28.52
N ALA A 14 33.48 -0.70 -29.41
CA ALA A 14 32.09 -0.49 -29.08
C ALA A 14 31.21 -1.59 -29.64
N PHE A 15 30.25 -2.02 -28.84
CA PHE A 15 29.20 -2.95 -29.24
C PHE A 15 27.96 -2.17 -29.68
N LEU A 16 27.47 -2.50 -30.85
CA LEU A 16 26.29 -1.91 -31.44
C LEU A 16 25.18 -2.94 -31.43
N TYR A 17 24.09 -2.64 -30.71
CA TYR A 17 22.97 -3.57 -30.58
C TYR A 17 21.76 -3.07 -31.34
N GLU A 18 21.34 -3.86 -32.32
CA GLU A 18 20.20 -3.60 -33.18
C GLU A 18 19.08 -4.64 -32.94
N ARG A 19 17.86 -4.14 -32.77
CA ARG A 19 16.69 -5.01 -32.57
C ARG A 19 15.50 -4.50 -33.35
N LEU A 20 14.81 -5.43 -34.03
CA LEU A 20 13.51 -5.19 -34.66
C LEU A 20 12.49 -6.18 -34.08
N SER A 21 11.31 -5.72 -33.66
CA SER A 21 10.21 -6.58 -33.28
C SER A 21 9.23 -6.71 -34.46
N ARG A 22 8.41 -7.78 -34.50
CA ARG A 22 7.35 -7.95 -35.51
C ARG A 22 6.34 -6.79 -35.48
N ASP A 23 6.14 -6.17 -34.36
CA ASP A 23 5.22 -5.03 -34.17
C ASP A 23 5.77 -3.72 -34.76
N ASP A 24 7.11 -3.60 -34.90
CA ASP A 24 7.76 -2.39 -35.43
C ASP A 24 7.66 -2.28 -36.98
N ASN A 25 7.19 -3.35 -37.65
CA ASN A 25 6.98 -3.35 -39.11
C ASN A 25 5.71 -2.61 -39.57
N LEU A 26 4.86 -2.13 -38.65
CA LEU A 26 3.62 -1.44 -38.97
C LEU A 26 3.79 0.07 -39.22
N GLU A 27 4.95 0.64 -38.92
CA GLU A 27 5.21 2.08 -39.08
C GLU A 27 6.37 2.35 -40.07
N GLY A 28 6.18 2.06 -41.35
CA GLY A 28 6.97 2.60 -42.47
C GLY A 28 8.50 2.40 -42.48
N GLU A 29 9.09 2.46 -43.66
CA GLU A 29 10.49 2.17 -44.07
C GLU A 29 11.64 2.79 -43.20
N SER A 30 11.37 3.64 -42.26
CA SER A 30 12.36 4.37 -41.41
C SER A 30 13.11 3.52 -40.38
N TYR A 31 12.68 2.30 -40.13
CA TYR A 31 13.13 1.50 -38.98
C TYR A 31 13.82 0.18 -39.31
N SER A 32 14.31 0.03 -40.55
CA SER A 32 15.06 -1.18 -40.91
C SER A 32 16.35 -1.33 -40.09
N ILE A 33 16.74 -2.54 -39.78
CA ILE A 33 18.00 -2.86 -39.09
C ILE A 33 19.21 -2.23 -39.78
N GLY A 34 19.16 -2.14 -41.13
CA GLY A 34 20.20 -1.48 -41.92
C GLY A 34 20.38 0.01 -41.58
N ASN A 35 19.27 0.72 -41.29
CA ASN A 35 19.32 2.10 -40.90
C ASN A 35 19.82 2.27 -39.45
N GLN A 36 19.44 1.35 -38.53
CA GLN A 36 20.00 1.33 -37.17
C GLN A 36 21.51 1.12 -37.20
N LYS A 37 22.02 0.13 -37.98
CA LYS A 37 23.45 -0.11 -38.14
C LYS A 37 24.21 1.12 -38.62
N LYS A 38 23.72 1.78 -39.68
CA LYS A 38 24.35 3.03 -40.20
C LYS A 38 24.36 4.14 -39.16
N LEU A 39 23.24 4.35 -38.45
CA LEU A 39 23.12 5.38 -37.44
C LEU A 39 24.09 5.13 -36.27
N LEU A 40 24.08 3.91 -35.72
CA LEU A 40 24.91 3.58 -34.56
C LEU A 40 26.40 3.60 -34.92
N ALA A 41 26.76 3.08 -36.07
CA ALA A 41 28.16 3.10 -36.55
C ALA A 41 28.67 4.54 -36.77
N LYS A 42 27.81 5.44 -37.28
CA LYS A 42 28.17 6.85 -37.46
C LYS A 42 28.44 7.49 -36.09
N VAL A 43 27.50 7.40 -35.16
CA VAL A 43 27.62 8.02 -33.82
C VAL A 43 28.79 7.43 -33.02
N ALA A 44 29.02 6.11 -33.08
CA ALA A 44 30.14 5.47 -32.40
C ALA A 44 31.48 5.98 -32.92
N LYS A 45 31.63 6.14 -34.24
CA LYS A 45 32.83 6.73 -34.86
C LYS A 45 33.03 8.18 -34.46
N GLU A 46 31.98 9.01 -34.44
CA GLU A 46 32.02 10.40 -33.99
C GLU A 46 32.47 10.50 -32.53
N LYS A 47 32.13 9.51 -31.67
CA LYS A 47 32.55 9.42 -30.28
C LYS A 47 33.92 8.73 -30.08
N GLY A 48 34.67 8.45 -31.17
CA GLY A 48 36.07 7.98 -31.15
C GLY A 48 36.25 6.44 -31.11
N TYR A 49 35.20 5.66 -31.31
CA TYR A 49 35.30 4.20 -31.35
C TYR A 49 35.68 3.74 -32.79
N THR A 50 36.72 2.94 -32.90
CA THR A 50 37.25 2.50 -34.21
C THR A 50 36.94 1.04 -34.50
N ASN A 51 36.77 0.21 -33.44
CA ASN A 51 36.43 -1.20 -33.57
C ASN A 51 34.94 -1.38 -33.20
N LEU A 52 34.09 -1.64 -34.19
CA LEU A 52 32.64 -1.74 -34.02
C LEU A 52 32.18 -3.18 -34.22
N VAL A 53 31.52 -3.76 -33.23
CA VAL A 53 30.96 -5.10 -33.28
C VAL A 53 29.44 -5.03 -33.20
N HIS A 54 28.76 -5.62 -34.18
CA HIS A 54 27.31 -5.61 -34.26
C HIS A 54 26.69 -6.87 -33.66
N PHE A 55 25.64 -6.69 -32.83
CA PHE A 55 24.81 -7.74 -32.28
C PHE A 55 23.37 -7.49 -32.70
N LEU A 56 22.75 -8.53 -33.25
CA LEU A 56 21.46 -8.42 -33.94
C LEU A 56 20.45 -9.40 -33.41
N ASP A 57 19.23 -8.89 -33.09
CA ASP A 57 18.06 -9.72 -32.84
C ASP A 57 16.88 -9.22 -33.70
N ASP A 58 16.57 -9.98 -34.76
CA ASP A 58 15.48 -9.67 -35.69
C ASP A 58 14.24 -10.51 -35.38
N GLY A 59 13.06 -9.85 -35.40
CA GLY A 59 11.77 -10.52 -35.19
C GLY A 59 11.53 -11.01 -33.75
N ILE A 60 12.37 -10.60 -32.77
CA ILE A 60 12.29 -11.03 -31.37
C ILE A 60 11.72 -9.93 -30.51
N SER A 61 10.69 -10.26 -29.70
CA SER A 61 10.06 -9.29 -28.78
C SER A 61 11.03 -8.81 -27.70
N GLY A 62 10.96 -7.52 -27.39
CA GLY A 62 11.72 -6.92 -26.27
C GLY A 62 11.18 -7.26 -24.87
N VAL A 63 10.18 -8.14 -24.75
CA VAL A 63 9.57 -8.54 -23.46
C VAL A 63 10.43 -9.57 -22.74
N THR A 64 11.17 -10.41 -23.46
CA THR A 64 12.06 -11.43 -22.90
C THR A 64 13.52 -11.02 -23.05
N MET A 65 14.37 -11.45 -22.11
CA MET A 65 15.83 -11.27 -22.18
C MET A 65 16.52 -12.43 -22.91
N ASP A 66 15.79 -13.49 -23.22
CA ASP A 66 16.30 -14.66 -23.95
C ASP A 66 16.35 -14.35 -25.45
N ARG A 67 17.34 -13.53 -25.82
CA ARG A 67 17.63 -13.06 -27.18
C ARG A 67 19.08 -13.40 -27.50
N PRO A 68 19.34 -14.26 -28.53
CA PRO A 68 20.68 -14.78 -28.77
C PRO A 68 21.76 -13.72 -28.97
N GLY A 69 21.45 -12.66 -29.73
CA GLY A 69 22.37 -11.56 -29.96
C GLY A 69 22.65 -10.74 -28.69
N PHE A 70 21.60 -10.47 -27.91
CA PHE A 70 21.71 -9.76 -26.64
C PHE A 70 22.50 -10.57 -25.61
N VAL A 71 22.19 -11.85 -25.44
CA VAL A 71 22.88 -12.72 -24.47
C VAL A 71 24.37 -12.84 -24.83
N GLU A 72 24.69 -12.98 -26.10
CA GLU A 72 26.09 -13.01 -26.53
C GLU A 72 26.81 -11.69 -26.32
N MET A 73 26.15 -10.57 -26.56
CA MET A 73 26.66 -9.25 -26.26
C MET A 73 27.01 -9.10 -24.75
N ILE A 74 26.07 -9.42 -23.87
CA ILE A 74 26.30 -9.37 -22.42
C ILE A 74 27.46 -10.26 -22.01
N ARG A 75 27.51 -11.50 -22.48
CA ARG A 75 28.61 -12.44 -22.21
C ARG A 75 29.97 -11.87 -22.62
N GLN A 76 30.04 -11.20 -23.77
CA GLN A 76 31.30 -10.58 -24.23
C GLN A 76 31.66 -9.30 -23.44
N LEU A 77 30.65 -8.54 -22.95
CA LEU A 77 30.87 -7.40 -22.05
C LEU A 77 31.44 -7.85 -20.71
N GLU A 78 30.92 -8.92 -20.12
CA GLU A 78 31.47 -9.53 -18.89
C GLU A 78 32.95 -9.95 -19.05
N GLN A 79 33.35 -10.34 -20.29
CA GLN A 79 34.74 -10.65 -20.60
C GLN A 79 35.61 -9.39 -20.84
N GLY A 80 35.05 -8.20 -20.72
CA GLY A 80 35.77 -6.94 -20.89
C GLY A 80 36.20 -6.67 -22.34
N LYS A 81 35.43 -7.13 -23.34
CA LYS A 81 35.85 -6.99 -24.76
C LYS A 81 35.49 -5.65 -25.38
N ALA A 82 34.62 -4.86 -24.74
CA ALA A 82 34.26 -3.51 -25.20
C ALA A 82 34.14 -2.54 -24.03
N ALA A 83 34.32 -1.25 -24.32
CA ALA A 83 34.16 -0.17 -23.37
C ALA A 83 32.84 0.57 -23.51
N ALA A 84 32.08 0.33 -24.58
CA ALA A 84 30.82 1.02 -24.80
C ALA A 84 29.77 0.14 -25.49
N VAL A 85 28.50 0.44 -25.20
CA VAL A 85 27.31 -0.11 -25.87
C VAL A 85 26.53 1.05 -26.49
N PHE A 86 26.18 0.91 -27.75
CA PHE A 86 25.34 1.84 -28.50
C PHE A 86 24.03 1.16 -28.88
N VAL A 87 22.92 1.82 -28.57
CA VAL A 87 21.57 1.41 -28.97
C VAL A 87 20.84 2.59 -29.59
N LYS A 88 19.83 2.31 -30.41
CA LYS A 88 19.00 3.37 -30.98
C LYS A 88 18.25 4.12 -29.88
N ASP A 89 17.58 3.38 -29.01
CA ASP A 89 16.80 3.83 -27.85
C ASP A 89 16.84 2.74 -26.76
N LEU A 90 16.51 3.10 -25.50
CA LEU A 90 16.52 2.16 -24.38
C LEU A 90 15.58 0.96 -24.56
N SER A 91 14.50 1.14 -25.36
CA SER A 91 13.57 0.05 -25.63
C SER A 91 14.24 -1.13 -26.37
N ARG A 92 15.37 -0.89 -27.04
CA ARG A 92 16.16 -1.96 -27.69
C ARG A 92 16.79 -2.88 -26.67
N LEU A 93 17.25 -2.35 -25.52
CA LEU A 93 17.76 -3.18 -24.42
C LEU A 93 16.67 -4.07 -23.81
N GLY A 94 15.45 -3.57 -23.71
CA GLY A 94 14.31 -4.35 -23.21
C GLY A 94 13.05 -3.50 -23.05
N ARG A 95 11.89 -4.18 -23.02
CA ARG A 95 10.60 -3.57 -22.62
C ARG A 95 10.30 -3.78 -21.12
N ASN A 96 11.06 -4.65 -20.46
CA ASN A 96 10.99 -4.84 -19.02
C ASN A 96 11.90 -3.78 -18.33
N TYR A 97 11.28 -2.75 -17.80
CA TYR A 97 11.96 -1.63 -17.16
C TYR A 97 12.82 -2.02 -15.96
N ILE A 98 12.49 -3.12 -15.24
CA ILE A 98 13.29 -3.64 -14.11
C ILE A 98 14.65 -4.13 -14.62
N GLU A 99 14.64 -4.90 -15.69
CA GLU A 99 15.86 -5.48 -16.27
C GLU A 99 16.70 -4.41 -16.97
N VAL A 100 16.05 -3.46 -17.69
CA VAL A 100 16.77 -2.33 -18.26
C VAL A 100 17.38 -1.46 -17.17
N GLY A 101 16.63 -1.18 -16.07
CA GLY A 101 17.16 -0.45 -14.91
C GLY A 101 18.37 -1.15 -14.28
N ARG A 102 18.32 -2.48 -14.11
CA ARG A 102 19.46 -3.25 -13.60
C ARG A 102 20.67 -3.18 -14.53
N LEU A 103 20.46 -3.23 -15.84
CA LEU A 103 21.56 -3.07 -16.80
C LEU A 103 22.20 -1.70 -16.72
N THR A 104 21.39 -0.63 -16.63
CA THR A 104 21.89 0.77 -16.66
C THR A 104 22.44 1.25 -15.33
N GLU A 105 21.93 0.72 -14.21
CA GLU A 105 22.31 1.20 -12.86
C GLU A 105 23.31 0.29 -12.15
N GLU A 106 23.36 -1.01 -12.50
CA GLU A 106 24.26 -1.98 -11.89
C GLU A 106 25.26 -2.50 -12.91
N PHE A 107 24.80 -3.21 -13.95
CA PHE A 107 25.67 -3.98 -14.84
C PHE A 107 26.67 -3.13 -15.62
N PHE A 108 26.23 -2.06 -16.32
CA PHE A 108 27.12 -1.21 -17.10
C PHE A 108 28.10 -0.41 -16.23
N PRO A 109 27.66 0.22 -15.12
CA PRO A 109 28.59 0.87 -14.21
C PRO A 109 29.61 -0.08 -13.57
N ASP A 110 29.18 -1.27 -13.10
CA ASP A 110 30.08 -2.25 -12.47
C ASP A 110 31.18 -2.77 -13.41
N HIS A 111 30.93 -2.72 -14.71
CA HIS A 111 31.89 -3.16 -15.74
C HIS A 111 32.58 -2.00 -16.45
N ASP A 112 32.43 -0.75 -15.99
CA ASP A 112 32.94 0.46 -16.63
C ASP A 112 32.53 0.55 -18.11
N ILE A 113 31.27 0.29 -18.43
CA ILE A 113 30.73 0.32 -19.80
C ILE A 113 29.94 1.60 -20.01
N ARG A 114 30.36 2.39 -21.01
CA ARG A 114 29.60 3.55 -21.47
C ARG A 114 28.37 3.11 -22.24
N LEU A 115 27.19 3.60 -21.86
CA LEU A 115 25.95 3.41 -22.59
C LEU A 115 25.58 4.67 -23.38
N VAL A 116 25.28 4.51 -24.67
CA VAL A 116 24.76 5.57 -25.52
C VAL A 116 23.46 5.13 -26.17
N ALA A 117 22.34 5.81 -25.84
CA ALA A 117 21.04 5.62 -26.48
C ALA A 117 20.72 6.86 -27.33
N VAL A 118 20.94 6.73 -28.65
CA VAL A 118 21.02 7.87 -29.58
C VAL A 118 19.72 8.66 -29.67
N SER A 119 18.57 7.98 -29.81
CA SER A 119 17.27 8.67 -29.93
C SER A 119 16.75 9.23 -28.61
N ASP A 120 17.22 8.68 -27.48
CA ASP A 120 16.84 9.11 -26.15
C ASP A 120 17.79 10.22 -25.63
N ASN A 121 18.80 10.58 -26.41
CA ASN A 121 19.85 11.55 -26.06
C ASN A 121 20.55 11.22 -24.74
N ILE A 122 20.86 9.94 -24.53
CA ILE A 122 21.51 9.44 -23.32
C ILE A 122 22.93 9.05 -23.63
N ASP A 123 23.86 9.57 -22.81
CA ASP A 123 25.27 9.23 -22.83
C ASP A 123 25.84 9.23 -21.42
N THR A 124 26.16 8.06 -20.90
CA THR A 124 26.64 7.92 -19.51
C THR A 124 28.03 8.55 -19.27
N ALA A 125 28.77 8.95 -20.31
CA ALA A 125 30.03 9.66 -20.17
C ALA A 125 29.86 11.18 -19.96
N GLU A 126 28.68 11.74 -20.32
CA GLU A 126 28.41 13.17 -20.22
C GLU A 126 27.87 13.62 -18.86
N GLY A 127 27.72 12.68 -17.90
CA GLY A 127 27.43 12.93 -16.49
C GLY A 127 26.23 12.18 -15.92
N GLU A 128 26.21 11.94 -14.61
CA GLU A 128 25.14 11.21 -13.90
C GLU A 128 23.76 11.88 -13.99
N ASN A 129 23.69 13.18 -14.26
CA ASN A 129 22.43 13.93 -14.26
C ASN A 129 21.50 13.60 -15.45
N GLU A 130 22.02 13.09 -16.57
CA GLU A 130 21.18 12.77 -17.71
C GLU A 130 20.33 11.52 -17.52
N LEU A 131 20.79 10.57 -16.70
CA LEU A 131 20.02 9.38 -16.34
C LEU A 131 19.01 9.61 -15.22
N ALA A 132 19.10 10.71 -14.46
CA ALA A 132 18.23 10.98 -13.33
C ALA A 132 16.72 11.00 -13.70
N PRO A 133 16.27 11.61 -14.82
CA PRO A 133 14.87 11.56 -15.22
C PRO A 133 14.38 10.13 -15.53
N ILE A 134 15.25 9.33 -16.12
CA ILE A 134 14.96 7.93 -16.49
C ILE A 134 14.90 7.06 -15.25
N ARG A 135 15.84 7.20 -14.34
CA ARG A 135 15.85 6.55 -13.03
C ARG A 135 14.57 6.85 -12.25
N ASN A 136 14.14 8.11 -12.23
CA ASN A 136 12.90 8.51 -11.59
C ASN A 136 11.67 7.88 -12.25
N LEU A 137 11.65 7.78 -13.57
CA LEU A 137 10.57 7.13 -14.32
C LEU A 137 10.52 5.61 -14.01
N PHE A 138 11.66 4.94 -13.99
CA PHE A 138 11.75 3.53 -13.62
C PHE A 138 11.30 3.28 -12.18
N ASN A 139 11.75 4.09 -11.23
CA ASN A 139 11.32 4.00 -9.83
C ASN A 139 9.82 4.20 -9.68
N GLU A 140 9.24 5.12 -10.45
CA GLU A 140 7.80 5.35 -10.47
C GLU A 140 7.03 4.14 -11.05
N TRP A 141 7.48 3.60 -12.17
CA TRP A 141 6.87 2.42 -12.78
C TRP A 141 6.97 1.19 -11.89
N TYR A 142 8.12 0.97 -11.27
CA TYR A 142 8.33 -0.12 -10.30
C TYR A 142 7.37 -0.01 -9.11
N ALA A 143 7.26 1.17 -8.52
CA ALA A 143 6.32 1.42 -7.44
C ALA A 143 4.85 1.20 -7.87
N ARG A 144 4.49 1.59 -9.10
CA ARG A 144 3.17 1.36 -9.70
C ARG A 144 2.89 -0.13 -9.90
N ASP A 145 3.84 -0.87 -10.45
CA ASP A 145 3.71 -2.32 -10.73
C ASP A 145 3.56 -3.13 -9.43
N ILE A 146 4.42 -2.89 -8.44
CA ILE A 146 4.30 -3.49 -7.10
C ILE A 146 2.92 -3.20 -6.51
N SER A 147 2.47 -1.94 -6.58
CA SER A 147 1.16 -1.57 -6.06
C SER A 147 0.02 -2.29 -6.77
N LYS A 148 0.09 -2.44 -8.11
CA LYS A 148 -0.90 -3.17 -8.90
C LYS A 148 -0.94 -4.65 -8.52
N LYS A 149 0.22 -5.31 -8.45
CA LYS A 149 0.36 -6.72 -8.06
C LYS A 149 -0.17 -6.95 -6.65
N ARG A 150 0.18 -6.08 -5.70
CA ARG A 150 -0.31 -6.14 -4.33
C ARG A 150 -1.83 -5.98 -4.24
N ARG A 151 -2.43 -5.07 -5.02
CA ARG A 151 -3.89 -4.89 -5.06
C ARG A 151 -4.60 -6.13 -5.60
N ILE A 152 -4.06 -6.75 -6.66
CA ILE A 152 -4.60 -8.00 -7.22
C ILE A 152 -4.52 -9.12 -6.17
N SER A 153 -3.35 -9.33 -5.55
CA SER A 153 -3.17 -10.33 -4.50
C SER A 153 -4.12 -10.09 -3.31
N ASN A 154 -4.23 -8.84 -2.87
CA ASN A 154 -5.16 -8.48 -1.79
C ASN A 154 -6.62 -8.75 -2.19
N LYS A 155 -7.01 -8.47 -3.43
CA LYS A 155 -8.37 -8.75 -3.92
C LYS A 155 -8.66 -10.25 -3.93
N ILE A 156 -7.71 -11.07 -4.38
CA ILE A 156 -7.84 -12.53 -4.38
C ILE A 156 -8.00 -13.05 -2.94
N LYS A 157 -7.08 -12.67 -2.04
CA LYS A 157 -7.13 -13.09 -0.63
C LYS A 157 -8.40 -12.64 0.09
N GLY A 158 -8.76 -11.36 -0.07
CA GLY A 158 -9.94 -10.81 0.58
C GLY A 158 -11.23 -11.44 0.09
N ASN A 159 -11.34 -11.79 -1.20
CA ASN A 159 -12.48 -12.51 -1.75
C ASN A 159 -12.49 -14.01 -1.39
N ALA A 160 -11.36 -14.56 -0.98
CA ALA A 160 -11.24 -15.93 -0.46
C ALA A 160 -11.55 -16.03 1.06
N GLY A 161 -11.93 -14.91 1.71
CA GLY A 161 -12.24 -14.90 3.14
C GLY A 161 -11.02 -14.77 4.06
N GLU A 162 -9.82 -14.60 3.51
CA GLU A 162 -8.65 -14.33 4.34
C GLU A 162 -8.76 -12.92 4.98
N PRO A 163 -8.47 -12.76 6.28
CA PRO A 163 -8.54 -11.46 6.93
C PRO A 163 -7.46 -10.52 6.39
N MET A 164 -7.87 -9.37 5.87
CA MET A 164 -6.99 -8.36 5.29
C MET A 164 -6.26 -7.51 6.35
N GLY A 165 -6.65 -7.61 7.61
CA GLY A 165 -6.15 -6.81 8.72
C GLY A 165 -5.54 -7.63 9.85
N GLN A 166 -5.06 -6.91 10.85
CA GLN A 166 -4.70 -7.53 12.12
C GLN A 166 -5.96 -7.85 12.93
N PRO A 167 -5.97 -8.92 13.74
CA PRO A 167 -7.09 -9.24 14.59
C PRO A 167 -7.43 -8.06 15.53
N PRO A 168 -8.71 -7.78 15.79
CA PRO A 168 -9.10 -6.77 16.78
C PRO A 168 -8.71 -7.21 18.20
N TYR A 169 -8.83 -6.30 19.17
CA TYR A 169 -8.63 -6.61 20.59
C TYR A 169 -9.61 -7.69 21.03
N GLY A 170 -9.14 -8.72 21.69
CA GLY A 170 -9.93 -9.92 22.03
C GLY A 170 -9.62 -11.13 21.13
N TYR A 171 -8.91 -10.91 20.02
CA TYR A 171 -8.42 -11.97 19.15
C TYR A 171 -6.91 -11.87 18.91
N ILE A 172 -6.30 -13.02 18.66
CA ILE A 172 -4.93 -13.16 18.19
C ILE A 172 -4.91 -14.02 16.92
N LYS A 173 -3.81 -13.95 16.17
CA LYS A 173 -3.60 -14.87 15.06
C LYS A 173 -3.32 -16.25 15.58
N ASN A 174 -3.93 -17.27 14.96
CA ASN A 174 -3.58 -18.65 15.27
C ASN A 174 -2.09 -18.90 14.90
N PRO A 175 -1.26 -19.41 15.81
CA PRO A 175 0.14 -19.72 15.53
C PRO A 175 0.31 -20.74 14.41
N ASP A 176 -0.58 -21.74 14.33
CA ASP A 176 -0.53 -22.83 13.37
C ASP A 176 -1.10 -22.42 12.00
N ASP A 177 -2.05 -21.49 11.98
CA ASP A 177 -2.64 -20.93 10.76
C ASP A 177 -2.88 -19.42 10.89
N PRO A 178 -1.93 -18.58 10.51
CA PRO A 178 -2.03 -17.11 10.64
C PRO A 178 -3.18 -16.46 9.85
N LYS A 179 -3.89 -17.23 9.02
CA LYS A 179 -5.08 -16.79 8.29
C LYS A 179 -6.35 -16.83 9.14
N HIS A 180 -6.34 -17.56 10.25
CA HIS A 180 -7.44 -17.66 11.19
C HIS A 180 -7.13 -16.91 12.48
N TRP A 181 -8.19 -16.41 13.11
CA TRP A 181 -8.12 -15.76 14.42
C TRP A 181 -8.65 -16.69 15.48
N ILE A 182 -8.01 -16.68 16.64
CA ILE A 182 -8.45 -17.39 17.84
C ILE A 182 -8.73 -16.39 18.94
N VAL A 183 -9.62 -16.77 19.86
CA VAL A 183 -10.01 -15.93 21.00
C VAL A 183 -8.82 -15.81 21.96
N ASP A 184 -8.54 -14.60 22.43
CA ASP A 184 -7.67 -14.30 23.55
C ASP A 184 -8.56 -14.06 24.77
N ASP A 185 -8.71 -15.07 25.62
CA ASP A 185 -9.70 -15.09 26.70
C ASP A 185 -9.59 -13.89 27.64
N GLU A 186 -8.37 -13.47 27.99
CA GLU A 186 -8.13 -12.33 28.87
C GLU A 186 -8.67 -11.04 28.25
N ALA A 187 -8.35 -10.78 26.99
CA ALA A 187 -8.84 -9.60 26.27
C ALA A 187 -10.33 -9.72 25.90
N ALA A 188 -10.80 -10.95 25.62
CA ALA A 188 -12.21 -11.21 25.30
C ALA A 188 -13.14 -10.92 26.47
N GLN A 189 -12.72 -11.21 27.72
CA GLN A 189 -13.48 -10.85 28.92
C GLN A 189 -13.73 -9.34 28.99
N VAL A 190 -12.73 -8.53 28.68
CA VAL A 190 -12.89 -7.06 28.65
C VAL A 190 -13.88 -6.64 27.57
N VAL A 191 -13.83 -7.28 26.38
CA VAL A 191 -14.79 -7.01 25.30
C VAL A 191 -16.23 -7.36 25.75
N ARG A 192 -16.45 -8.55 26.31
CA ARG A 192 -17.75 -8.98 26.84
C ARG A 192 -18.26 -7.99 27.90
N ARG A 193 -17.40 -7.54 28.80
CA ARG A 193 -17.74 -6.54 29.83
C ARG A 193 -18.19 -5.20 29.23
N VAL A 194 -17.49 -4.71 28.20
CA VAL A 194 -17.88 -3.48 27.49
C VAL A 194 -19.28 -3.59 26.89
N TYR A 195 -19.63 -4.75 26.32
CA TYR A 195 -20.97 -5.01 25.77
C TYR A 195 -22.02 -5.10 26.88
N SER A 196 -21.77 -5.81 27.99
CA SER A 196 -22.67 -5.90 29.15
C SER A 196 -23.00 -4.50 29.71
N MET A 197 -21.98 -3.71 30.01
CA MET A 197 -22.17 -2.34 30.52
C MET A 197 -22.97 -1.46 29.53
N THR A 198 -22.80 -1.66 28.21
CA THR A 198 -23.59 -0.94 27.21
C THR A 198 -25.06 -1.37 27.24
N LEU A 199 -25.34 -2.67 27.45
CA LEU A 199 -26.72 -3.17 27.63
C LEU A 199 -27.35 -2.68 28.93
N GLU A 200 -26.57 -2.49 29.98
CA GLU A 200 -27.00 -1.89 31.24
C GLU A 200 -27.28 -0.38 31.13
N GLY A 201 -26.89 0.25 30.02
CA GLY A 201 -27.17 1.66 29.72
C GLY A 201 -26.01 2.63 29.99
N PHE A 202 -24.82 2.13 30.30
CA PHE A 202 -23.64 2.99 30.45
C PHE A 202 -23.23 3.62 29.12
N GLY A 203 -22.91 4.90 29.16
CA GLY A 203 -22.30 5.59 27.99
C GLY A 203 -20.84 5.23 27.79
N THR A 204 -20.33 5.44 26.59
CA THR A 204 -18.94 5.08 26.25
C THR A 204 -17.89 5.78 27.12
N GLU A 205 -18.15 6.98 27.60
CA GLU A 205 -17.28 7.72 28.51
C GLU A 205 -17.30 7.09 29.93
N GLN A 206 -18.49 6.72 30.41
CA GLN A 206 -18.64 6.06 31.71
C GLN A 206 -17.95 4.70 31.72
N ILE A 207 -18.08 3.92 30.64
CA ILE A 207 -17.38 2.65 30.48
C ILE A 207 -15.86 2.85 30.49
N ALA A 208 -15.35 3.85 29.74
CA ALA A 208 -13.94 4.16 29.72
C ALA A 208 -13.41 4.54 31.13
N THR A 209 -14.14 5.39 31.86
CA THR A 209 -13.80 5.81 33.23
C THR A 209 -13.83 4.61 34.19
N GLN A 210 -14.78 3.70 34.04
CA GLN A 210 -14.88 2.52 34.90
C GLN A 210 -13.72 1.55 34.67
N LEU A 211 -13.38 1.27 33.39
CA LEU A 211 -12.23 0.42 33.07
C LEU A 211 -10.90 1.02 33.54
N GLU A 212 -10.76 2.35 33.47
CA GLU A 212 -9.59 3.05 34.00
C GLU A 212 -9.48 2.91 35.52
N LYS A 213 -10.59 3.11 36.26
CA LYS A 213 -10.65 2.95 37.74
C LYS A 213 -10.30 1.53 38.16
N ASP A 214 -10.72 0.54 37.39
CA ASP A 214 -10.46 -0.87 37.66
C ASP A 214 -9.04 -1.30 37.22
N GLY A 215 -8.21 -0.39 36.72
CA GLY A 215 -6.84 -0.65 36.31
C GLY A 215 -6.69 -1.52 35.09
N VAL A 216 -7.76 -1.66 34.26
CA VAL A 216 -7.74 -2.50 33.06
C VAL A 216 -6.82 -1.88 32.01
N LEU A 217 -5.89 -2.69 31.46
CA LEU A 217 -4.99 -2.23 30.40
C LEU A 217 -5.74 -1.89 29.14
N THR A 218 -5.38 -0.76 28.52
CA THR A 218 -5.90 -0.42 27.19
C THR A 218 -5.44 -1.45 26.15
N PRO A 219 -6.15 -1.63 25.01
CA PRO A 219 -5.75 -2.57 23.97
C PRO A 219 -4.30 -2.41 23.52
N ARG A 220 -3.82 -1.16 23.43
CA ARG A 220 -2.43 -0.88 23.06
C ARG A 220 -1.43 -1.36 24.13
N ALA A 221 -1.69 -1.07 25.40
CA ALA A 221 -0.84 -1.48 26.48
C ALA A 221 -0.82 -3.00 26.61
N TYR A 222 -1.98 -3.65 26.52
CA TYR A 222 -2.12 -5.09 26.54
C TYR A 222 -1.31 -5.78 25.43
N TRP A 223 -1.40 -5.30 24.19
CA TRP A 223 -0.58 -5.85 23.10
C TRP A 223 0.92 -5.69 23.33
N LEU A 224 1.35 -4.60 23.96
CA LEU A 224 2.76 -4.43 24.32
C LEU A 224 3.23 -5.46 25.35
N THR A 225 2.40 -5.84 26.33
CA THR A 225 2.74 -6.92 27.28
C THR A 225 2.90 -8.28 26.59
N LYS A 226 2.14 -8.52 25.51
CA LYS A 226 2.26 -9.73 24.66
C LYS A 226 3.38 -9.62 23.61
N GLY A 227 4.21 -8.57 23.64
CA GLY A 227 5.29 -8.35 22.65
C GLY A 227 4.82 -7.87 21.28
N ILE A 228 3.53 -7.57 21.10
CA ILE A 228 2.94 -7.15 19.83
C ILE A 228 3.03 -5.64 19.70
N LYS A 229 3.97 -5.17 18.87
CA LYS A 229 4.09 -3.74 18.54
C LYS A 229 3.09 -3.36 17.47
N ARG A 230 2.15 -2.47 17.78
CA ARG A 230 1.23 -1.88 16.80
C ARG A 230 1.57 -0.43 16.53
N PRO A 231 1.58 0.01 15.26
CA PRO A 231 1.86 1.40 14.94
C PRO A 231 0.77 2.29 15.54
N GLY A 232 1.17 3.32 16.27
CA GLY A 232 0.27 4.32 16.84
C GLY A 232 0.90 5.69 16.71
N LYS A 233 0.12 6.64 16.20
CA LYS A 233 0.49 8.07 16.20
C LYS A 233 -0.07 8.68 17.49
N GLY A 234 0.76 9.18 18.37
CA GLY A 234 0.31 9.92 19.55
C GLY A 234 1.30 9.87 20.70
N LYS A 235 1.13 10.80 21.63
CA LYS A 235 1.89 10.86 22.88
C LYS A 235 1.64 9.59 23.68
N GLN A 236 2.64 9.12 24.39
CA GLN A 236 2.54 7.97 25.29
C GLN A 236 1.55 8.35 26.42
N GLN A 237 0.43 7.63 26.48
CA GLN A 237 -0.58 7.81 27.54
C GLN A 237 -0.39 6.72 28.60
N PRO A 238 -0.90 6.94 29.82
CA PRO A 238 -0.91 5.89 30.84
C PRO A 238 -1.53 4.61 30.31
N PRO A 239 -1.02 3.43 30.70
CA PRO A 239 -1.42 2.14 30.15
C PRO A 239 -2.89 1.79 30.39
N THR A 240 -3.51 2.39 31.39
CA THR A 240 -4.91 2.19 31.79
C THR A 240 -5.85 3.34 31.34
N LYS A 241 -5.32 4.34 30.61
CA LYS A 241 -6.11 5.51 30.18
C LYS A 241 -7.01 5.18 29.00
N TRP A 242 -8.22 4.72 29.28
CA TRP A 242 -9.22 4.44 28.25
C TRP A 242 -9.84 5.73 27.70
N ASN A 243 -10.24 5.67 26.44
CA ASN A 243 -10.95 6.74 25.75
C ASN A 243 -12.29 6.23 25.20
N SER A 244 -13.31 7.09 25.22
CA SER A 244 -14.62 6.74 24.65
C SER A 244 -14.57 6.36 23.17
N SER A 245 -13.63 6.90 22.40
CA SER A 245 -13.39 6.50 21.02
C SER A 245 -12.95 5.06 20.88
N THR A 246 -12.15 4.52 21.81
CA THR A 246 -11.72 3.12 21.83
C THR A 246 -12.93 2.21 22.12
N ILE A 247 -13.77 2.59 23.12
CA ILE A 247 -15.01 1.85 23.42
C ILE A 247 -15.95 1.89 22.22
N THR A 248 -16.15 3.05 21.60
CA THR A 248 -16.97 3.21 20.38
C THR A 248 -16.47 2.30 19.26
N LYS A 249 -15.17 2.20 19.07
CA LYS A 249 -14.57 1.31 18.07
C LYS A 249 -14.84 -0.17 18.40
N ILE A 250 -14.62 -0.59 19.66
CA ILE A 250 -14.93 -1.97 20.09
C ILE A 250 -16.39 -2.31 19.78
N LEU A 251 -17.33 -1.47 20.19
CA LEU A 251 -18.77 -1.67 19.98
C LEU A 251 -19.20 -1.64 18.50
N SER A 252 -18.36 -1.10 17.58
CA SER A 252 -18.71 -1.01 16.15
C SER A 252 -18.19 -2.19 15.31
N LEU A 253 -17.37 -3.06 15.88
CA LEU A 253 -16.72 -4.14 15.15
C LEU A 253 -17.62 -5.37 15.09
N GLN A 254 -18.18 -5.66 13.92
CA GLN A 254 -18.98 -6.86 13.66
C GLN A 254 -18.12 -8.14 13.71
N GLU A 255 -16.81 -7.99 13.60
CA GLU A 255 -15.85 -9.09 13.72
C GLU A 255 -15.98 -9.85 15.04
N TYR A 256 -16.52 -9.23 16.09
CA TYR A 256 -16.78 -9.92 17.37
C TYR A 256 -17.88 -10.98 17.29
N CYS A 257 -18.70 -10.96 16.23
CA CYS A 257 -19.71 -12.00 15.95
C CYS A 257 -19.13 -13.22 15.21
N GLY A 258 -17.81 -13.30 15.04
CA GLY A 258 -17.17 -14.35 14.27
C GLY A 258 -17.02 -14.06 12.78
N ASP A 259 -17.31 -12.84 12.35
CA ASP A 259 -17.30 -12.44 10.94
C ASP A 259 -15.96 -11.85 10.52
N ILE A 260 -15.60 -12.03 9.24
CA ILE A 260 -14.50 -11.31 8.60
C ILE A 260 -15.07 -10.29 7.62
N LEU A 261 -14.68 -9.03 7.79
CA LEU A 261 -15.12 -7.93 6.94
C LEU A 261 -13.93 -7.34 6.19
N ASN A 262 -13.89 -7.59 4.89
CA ASN A 262 -12.85 -7.10 4.00
C ASN A 262 -13.29 -5.88 3.19
N PHE A 263 -12.34 -5.12 2.67
CA PHE A 263 -12.54 -3.95 1.79
C PHE A 263 -13.36 -2.81 2.40
N LYS A 264 -13.36 -2.66 3.73
CA LYS A 264 -14.00 -1.51 4.40
C LYS A 264 -13.42 -0.16 3.99
N THR A 265 -12.17 -0.14 3.54
CA THR A 265 -11.48 1.07 3.06
C THR A 265 -10.68 0.77 1.81
N TYR A 266 -10.47 1.81 0.99
CA TYR A 266 -9.60 1.73 -0.18
C TYR A 266 -8.72 2.98 -0.30
N SER A 267 -7.72 2.95 -1.18
CA SER A 267 -6.92 4.12 -1.57
C SER A 267 -7.03 4.35 -3.07
N LYS A 268 -7.19 5.61 -3.50
CA LYS A 268 -7.37 5.97 -4.93
C LYS A 268 -6.17 5.58 -5.78
N SER A 269 -4.96 5.81 -5.28
CA SER A 269 -3.73 5.53 -6.03
C SER A 269 -2.60 5.09 -5.12
N TYR A 270 -1.51 4.60 -5.71
CA TYR A 270 -0.30 4.24 -4.96
C TYR A 270 0.44 5.49 -4.42
N LYS A 271 0.27 6.65 -5.06
CA LYS A 271 0.84 7.93 -4.60
C LYS A 271 0.03 8.52 -3.44
N ASN A 272 -1.30 8.36 -3.48
CA ASN A 272 -2.18 8.87 -2.44
C ASN A 272 -2.53 7.75 -1.43
N LYS A 273 -1.82 7.76 -0.30
CA LYS A 273 -1.99 6.77 0.79
C LYS A 273 -3.19 7.04 1.69
N LYS A 274 -3.98 8.12 1.45
CA LYS A 274 -5.17 8.43 2.21
C LYS A 274 -6.17 7.28 2.08
N ARG A 275 -6.59 6.73 3.22
CA ARG A 275 -7.67 5.74 3.27
C ARG A 275 -9.00 6.44 3.15
N ILE A 276 -9.86 5.90 2.32
CA ILE A 276 -11.23 6.36 2.09
C ILE A 276 -12.14 5.21 2.50
N ASP A 277 -13.17 5.52 3.25
CA ASP A 277 -14.18 4.53 3.61
C ASP A 277 -14.93 4.09 2.36
N ASN A 278 -15.17 2.80 2.26
CA ASN A 278 -15.90 2.20 1.16
C ASN A 278 -17.37 2.05 1.55
N ASP A 279 -18.26 2.16 0.57
CA ASP A 279 -19.68 1.92 0.79
C ASP A 279 -19.89 0.48 1.27
N ARG A 280 -20.87 0.26 2.14
CA ARG A 280 -21.15 -1.07 2.72
C ARG A 280 -21.46 -2.13 1.68
N GLU A 281 -22.04 -1.75 0.56
CA GLU A 281 -22.36 -2.63 -0.58
C GLU A 281 -21.10 -3.24 -1.21
N ASN A 282 -19.97 -2.56 -1.08
CA ASN A 282 -18.67 -3.00 -1.61
C ASN A 282 -17.84 -3.80 -0.59
N TRP A 283 -18.37 -4.00 0.62
CA TRP A 283 -17.70 -4.82 1.61
C TRP A 283 -17.90 -6.29 1.29
N VAL A 284 -16.90 -7.09 1.52
CA VAL A 284 -17.00 -8.55 1.43
C VAL A 284 -17.03 -9.10 2.85
N VAL A 285 -18.15 -9.73 3.17
CA VAL A 285 -18.43 -10.24 4.52
C VAL A 285 -18.51 -11.76 4.48
N PHE A 286 -17.70 -12.41 5.30
CA PHE A 286 -17.77 -13.85 5.56
C PHE A 286 -18.24 -14.05 6.99
N GLN A 287 -19.36 -14.76 7.15
CA GLN A 287 -19.95 -14.97 8.45
C GLN A 287 -19.40 -16.24 9.12
N ASN A 288 -19.29 -16.20 10.46
CA ASN A 288 -18.92 -17.35 11.29
C ASN A 288 -17.61 -18.04 10.87
N VAL A 289 -16.59 -17.27 10.51
CA VAL A 289 -15.26 -17.78 10.11
C VAL A 289 -14.39 -18.12 11.31
N HIS A 290 -14.62 -17.48 12.44
CA HIS A 290 -13.88 -17.71 13.68
C HIS A 290 -14.87 -17.71 14.87
N GLU A 291 -14.39 -18.15 16.04
CA GLU A 291 -15.19 -18.20 17.25
C GLU A 291 -15.68 -16.78 17.63
N ALA A 292 -16.97 -16.66 17.90
CA ALA A 292 -17.59 -15.40 18.31
C ALA A 292 -17.30 -15.09 19.77
N ILE A 293 -16.84 -13.87 20.06
CA ILE A 293 -16.73 -13.35 21.44
C ILE A 293 -18.10 -12.85 21.91
N ILE A 294 -18.89 -12.30 21.01
CA ILE A 294 -20.20 -11.70 21.27
C ILE A 294 -21.25 -12.36 20.36
N GLU A 295 -22.33 -12.79 20.94
CA GLU A 295 -23.48 -13.31 20.19
C GLU A 295 -24.06 -12.23 19.27
N ARG A 296 -24.46 -12.62 18.06
CA ARG A 296 -25.01 -11.71 17.04
C ARG A 296 -26.22 -10.91 17.55
N ALA A 297 -27.10 -11.56 18.30
CA ALA A 297 -28.27 -10.89 18.90
C ALA A 297 -27.86 -9.78 19.87
N VAL A 298 -26.82 -10.00 20.67
CA VAL A 298 -26.28 -9.01 21.61
C VAL A 298 -25.64 -7.84 20.84
N TYR A 299 -24.89 -8.13 19.79
CA TYR A 299 -24.30 -7.10 18.93
C TYR A 299 -25.38 -6.20 18.31
N GLU A 300 -26.42 -6.80 17.75
CA GLU A 300 -27.55 -6.07 17.12
C GLU A 300 -28.29 -5.20 18.11
N GLN A 301 -28.58 -5.71 19.30
CA GLN A 301 -29.21 -4.94 20.39
C GLN A 301 -28.37 -3.72 20.76
N VAL A 302 -27.04 -3.88 20.88
CA VAL A 302 -26.13 -2.78 21.15
C VAL A 302 -26.12 -1.75 20.01
N GLN A 303 -26.15 -2.18 18.74
CA GLN A 303 -26.22 -1.23 17.61
C GLN A 303 -27.52 -0.42 17.63
N GLN A 304 -28.67 -1.05 17.92
CA GLN A 304 -29.96 -0.38 18.05
C GLN A 304 -29.95 0.65 19.18
N LYS A 305 -29.38 0.30 20.35
CA LYS A 305 -29.26 1.24 21.47
C LYS A 305 -28.36 2.42 21.11
N ARG A 306 -27.23 2.20 20.47
CA ARG A 306 -26.27 3.25 20.07
C ARG A 306 -26.88 4.26 19.09
N GLY A 307 -27.75 3.83 18.19
CA GLY A 307 -28.49 4.73 17.29
C GLY A 307 -29.45 5.65 17.99
N LYS A 308 -29.95 5.24 19.15
CA LYS A 308 -30.94 6.00 19.94
C LYS A 308 -30.35 6.85 21.07
N ILE A 309 -29.12 6.54 21.53
CA ILE A 309 -28.47 7.28 22.64
C ILE A 309 -27.90 8.59 22.09
N ARG A 310 -28.60 9.68 22.32
CA ARG A 310 -28.06 11.03 22.14
C ARG A 310 -27.34 11.48 23.42
N LYS A 311 -26.25 12.25 23.28
CA LYS A 311 -25.57 12.88 24.40
C LYS A 311 -26.60 13.77 25.16
N ARG A 312 -26.94 13.37 26.37
CA ARG A 312 -27.72 14.21 27.25
C ARG A 312 -26.84 15.38 27.70
N ARG A 313 -27.26 16.62 27.44
CA ARG A 313 -26.64 17.78 28.06
C ARG A 313 -27.13 17.85 29.50
N THR A 314 -26.22 18.00 30.44
CA THR A 314 -26.52 18.24 31.86
C THR A 314 -26.30 19.69 32.17
N ASN A 315 -27.21 20.30 32.90
CA ASN A 315 -27.03 21.57 33.52
C ASN A 315 -26.63 21.31 34.99
N ASN A 316 -25.39 21.56 35.37
CA ASN A 316 -24.87 21.32 36.72
C ASN A 316 -25.18 19.93 37.34
N GLY A 317 -25.26 18.90 36.53
CA GLY A 317 -25.59 17.53 36.97
C GLY A 317 -27.10 17.19 36.93
N GLU A 318 -27.97 18.12 36.60
CA GLU A 318 -29.40 17.85 36.44
C GLU A 318 -29.67 17.10 35.12
N HIS A 319 -30.41 16.01 35.20
CA HIS A 319 -30.91 15.27 34.06
C HIS A 319 -32.38 15.55 33.82
N ASN A 320 -32.75 16.06 32.65
CA ASN A 320 -34.16 16.15 32.30
C ASN A 320 -34.64 14.75 31.82
N MET A 321 -35.67 14.21 32.50
CA MET A 321 -36.20 12.87 32.21
C MET A 321 -36.74 12.72 30.78
N PHE A 322 -37.13 13.80 30.13
CA PHE A 322 -37.66 13.81 28.78
C PHE A 322 -36.59 13.98 27.69
N SER A 323 -35.32 14.20 28.07
CA SER A 323 -34.24 14.34 27.08
C SER A 323 -34.09 13.11 26.24
N GLY A 324 -34.30 13.24 24.91
CA GLY A 324 -34.20 12.16 23.94
C GLY A 324 -35.48 11.34 23.75
N LEU A 325 -36.56 11.65 24.47
CA LEU A 325 -37.86 11.02 24.36
C LEU A 325 -38.88 11.83 23.55
N LEU A 326 -38.72 13.17 23.53
CA LEU A 326 -39.63 14.06 22.83
C LEU A 326 -39.27 14.18 21.35
N VAL A 327 -40.31 14.14 20.51
CA VAL A 327 -40.20 14.31 19.06
C VAL A 327 -41.06 15.50 18.65
N CYS A 328 -40.57 16.31 17.71
CA CYS A 328 -41.33 17.42 17.15
C CYS A 328 -42.52 16.89 16.34
N ALA A 329 -43.70 17.38 16.57
CA ALA A 329 -44.93 16.95 15.88
C ALA A 329 -44.90 17.35 14.37
N ASP A 330 -44.22 18.47 14.06
CA ASP A 330 -44.24 19.03 12.71
C ASP A 330 -43.21 18.34 11.79
N CYS A 331 -41.97 18.08 12.26
CA CYS A 331 -40.88 17.60 11.42
C CYS A 331 -40.37 16.21 11.79
N GLY A 332 -40.91 15.57 12.84
CA GLY A 332 -40.47 14.25 13.31
C GLY A 332 -39.06 14.22 13.93
N SER A 333 -38.37 15.35 14.03
CA SER A 333 -37.05 15.43 14.65
C SER A 333 -37.14 15.36 16.17
N ASN A 334 -36.12 14.76 16.81
CA ASN A 334 -36.09 14.78 18.28
C ASN A 334 -35.86 16.21 18.81
N LEU A 335 -36.57 16.57 19.86
CA LEU A 335 -36.40 17.81 20.53
C LEU A 335 -35.14 17.79 21.40
N HIS A 336 -34.42 18.91 21.35
CA HIS A 336 -33.20 19.12 22.14
C HIS A 336 -33.54 19.95 23.40
N PHE A 337 -33.05 19.47 24.55
CA PHE A 337 -33.19 20.21 25.81
C PHE A 337 -32.18 21.34 25.89
N HIS A 338 -32.68 22.54 26.16
CA HIS A 338 -31.89 23.75 26.32
C HIS A 338 -32.27 24.48 27.61
N PHE A 339 -31.39 25.35 28.08
CA PHE A 339 -31.62 26.29 29.13
C PHE A 339 -31.10 27.68 28.70
N ASN A 340 -31.73 28.71 29.18
CA ASN A 340 -31.32 30.06 28.89
C ASN A 340 -30.00 30.38 29.62
N GLN A 341 -28.99 30.86 28.89
CA GLN A 341 -27.67 31.18 29.48
C GLN A 341 -27.72 32.35 30.46
N GLY A 342 -28.66 33.30 30.27
CA GLY A 342 -28.86 34.43 31.17
C GLY A 342 -29.74 34.14 32.39
N ASN A 343 -30.61 33.11 32.28
CA ASN A 343 -31.43 32.62 33.38
C ASN A 343 -31.56 31.09 33.30
N PRO A 344 -30.71 30.33 34.01
CA PRO A 344 -30.70 28.86 33.94
C PRO A 344 -31.98 28.16 34.42
N GLU A 345 -32.87 28.87 35.11
CA GLU A 345 -34.15 28.31 35.55
C GLU A 345 -35.13 28.16 34.38
N ILE A 346 -34.95 28.95 33.32
CA ILE A 346 -35.77 28.79 32.09
C ILE A 346 -35.25 27.64 31.25
N LYS A 347 -36.01 26.55 31.26
CA LYS A 347 -35.70 25.31 30.56
C LYS A 347 -36.73 25.08 29.44
N TYR A 348 -36.27 24.72 28.25
CA TYR A 348 -37.15 24.50 27.10
C TYR A 348 -36.60 23.43 26.15
N PHE A 349 -37.48 22.92 25.30
CA PHE A 349 -37.13 22.03 24.22
C PHE A 349 -37.33 22.72 22.88
N ASN A 350 -36.42 22.53 21.95
CA ASN A 350 -36.58 22.94 20.55
C ASN A 350 -36.08 21.86 19.59
N CYS A 351 -36.54 21.92 18.35
CA CYS A 351 -36.08 21.02 17.27
C CYS A 351 -34.97 21.65 16.39
#